data_cbc03926e3b3faf51f64eb706f63f517
#
_entry.id   cbc03926e3b3faf51f64eb706f63f517
#
_cell.length_a   1.000
_cell.length_b   1.000
_cell.length_c   1.000
_cell.angle_alpha   90.00
_cell.angle_beta   90.00
_cell.angle_gamma   90.00
#
_symmetry.space_group_name_H-M   'P 1'
#
loop_
_entity.id
_entity.type
_entity.pdbx_description
1 polymer ?
#
loop_
_entity_poly.entity_id
_entity_poly.type
_entity_poly.pdbx_seq_one_letter_code
_entity_poly.pdbx_strand_id
1 'polypeptide(L)'
;DLLGYAAHGIASRVLDKTSGGNATLFAFEKGQALSEHTSPFDALVFVLEGAMTLTIGGKRVKAGTGSVTRMPAGIPHALEADERTRILLVMLREPRPAGA
;
A
#
# COMPACT_ATOMS: atom_id res chain seq x y z
N ASP A 1 13.02 13.70 -3.16
CA ASP A 1 11.80 13.95 -3.93
C ASP A 1 10.87 12.77 -3.91
N LEU A 2 9.59 13.05 -4.07
CA LEU A 2 8.61 11.99 -4.23
C LEU A 2 8.79 11.31 -5.59
N LEU A 3 8.39 10.04 -5.63
CA LEU A 3 8.42 9.24 -6.83
C LEU A 3 7.49 9.83 -7.89
N GLY A 4 8.00 9.99 -9.12
CA GLY A 4 7.19 10.43 -10.25
C GLY A 4 6.29 9.32 -10.79
N TYR A 5 5.23 9.71 -11.50
CA TYR A 5 4.33 8.74 -12.13
C TYR A 5 5.00 8.12 -13.36
N ALA A 6 4.88 6.80 -13.46
CA ALA A 6 5.26 6.09 -14.67
C ALA A 6 4.11 6.17 -15.68
N ALA A 7 4.42 6.42 -16.96
CA ALA A 7 3.38 6.46 -17.97
C ALA A 7 2.66 5.11 -18.04
N HIS A 8 1.34 5.12 -17.84
CA HIS A 8 0.47 3.94 -17.91
C HIS A 8 0.87 2.80 -16.98
N GLY A 9 1.45 3.12 -15.82
CA GLY A 9 1.94 2.08 -14.95
C GLY A 9 1.94 2.43 -13.47
N ILE A 10 2.69 1.61 -12.74
CA ILE A 10 2.92 1.77 -11.30
C ILE A 10 4.43 1.87 -11.11
N ALA A 11 4.87 2.92 -10.44
CA ALA A 11 6.26 3.05 -10.01
C ALA A 11 6.34 2.83 -8.51
N SER A 12 7.44 2.28 -8.02
CA SER A 12 7.63 2.08 -6.59
C SER A 12 9.08 2.37 -6.19
N ARG A 13 9.24 2.76 -4.93
CA ARG A 13 10.57 3.03 -4.37
C ARG A 13 10.56 2.68 -2.88
N VAL A 14 11.41 1.74 -2.50
CA VAL A 14 11.58 1.40 -1.08
C VAL A 14 12.38 2.51 -0.42
N LEU A 15 11.81 3.10 0.62
CA LEU A 15 12.47 4.16 1.39
C LEU A 15 13.34 3.59 2.51
N ASP A 16 12.84 2.55 3.17
CA ASP A 16 13.53 1.92 4.29
C ASP A 16 13.05 0.49 4.45
N LYS A 17 13.93 -0.35 4.96
CA LYS A 17 13.62 -1.76 5.19
C LYS A 17 14.39 -2.26 6.40
N THR A 18 13.67 -2.93 7.30
CA THR A 18 14.25 -3.56 8.49
C THR A 18 13.68 -4.96 8.64
N SER A 19 14.13 -5.71 9.64
CA SER A 19 13.55 -7.01 9.93
C SER A 19 12.08 -6.91 10.38
N GLY A 20 11.66 -5.75 10.88
CA GLY A 20 10.29 -5.50 11.31
C GLY A 20 9.36 -4.96 10.23
N GLY A 21 9.86 -4.69 9.02
CA GLY A 21 9.01 -4.19 7.96
C GLY A 21 9.71 -3.31 6.95
N ASN A 22 8.92 -2.57 6.21
CA ASN A 22 9.44 -1.62 5.23
C ASN A 22 8.47 -0.46 5.00
N ALA A 23 8.99 0.60 4.40
CA ALA A 23 8.21 1.74 3.96
C ALA A 23 8.51 1.95 2.47
N THR A 24 7.48 1.93 1.65
CA THR A 24 7.61 2.00 0.19
C THR A 24 6.66 3.05 -0.39
N LEU A 25 7.20 3.92 -1.23
CA LEU A 25 6.39 4.84 -2.01
C LEU A 25 5.89 4.13 -3.26
N PHE A 26 4.62 4.37 -3.60
CA PHE A 26 4.03 3.94 -4.87
C PHE A 26 3.41 5.13 -5.55
N ALA A 27 3.55 5.17 -6.87
CA ALA A 27 2.86 6.13 -7.72
C ALA A 27 2.09 5.35 -8.78
N PHE A 28 0.76 5.49 -8.74
CA PHE A 28 -0.15 4.78 -9.64
C PHE A 28 -0.69 5.76 -10.66
N GLU A 29 -0.61 5.40 -11.94
CA GLU A 29 -1.39 6.09 -12.96
C GLU A 29 -2.85 5.70 -12.78
N LYS A 30 -3.78 6.56 -13.23
CA LYS A 30 -5.21 6.30 -13.12
C LYS A 30 -5.58 4.95 -13.71
N GLY A 31 -6.37 4.17 -12.98
CA GLY A 31 -6.84 2.86 -13.41
C GLY A 31 -5.89 1.71 -13.13
N GLN A 32 -4.68 2.00 -12.67
CA GLN A 32 -3.74 0.94 -12.31
C GLN A 32 -4.14 0.30 -10.99
N ALA A 33 -3.88 -1.00 -10.86
CA ALA A 33 -4.32 -1.76 -9.71
C ALA A 33 -3.29 -2.82 -9.31
N LEU A 34 -3.28 -3.13 -8.01
CA LEU A 34 -2.62 -4.31 -7.49
C LEU A 34 -3.72 -5.32 -7.21
N SER A 35 -3.63 -6.50 -7.85
CA SER A 35 -4.64 -7.54 -7.73
C SER A 35 -4.71 -8.09 -6.31
N GLU A 36 -5.83 -8.76 -6.00
CA GLU A 36 -6.05 -9.32 -4.68
C GLU A 36 -4.95 -10.31 -4.30
N HIS A 37 -4.41 -10.13 -3.11
CA HIS A 37 -3.39 -11.00 -2.54
C HIS A 37 -3.43 -10.90 -1.02
N THR A 38 -2.71 -11.80 -0.36
CA THR A 38 -2.51 -11.75 1.08
C THR A 38 -1.05 -11.47 1.39
N SER A 39 -0.79 -10.95 2.58
CA SER A 39 0.55 -10.65 3.04
C SER A 39 0.67 -11.04 4.51
N PRO A 40 1.85 -11.50 4.97
CA PRO A 40 2.07 -11.73 6.39
C PRO A 40 2.28 -10.45 7.20
N PHE A 41 2.29 -9.30 6.53
CA PHE A 41 2.48 -8.01 7.19
C PHE A 41 1.16 -7.35 7.51
N ASP A 42 1.12 -6.61 8.62
CA ASP A 42 0.11 -5.58 8.80
C ASP A 42 0.54 -4.38 7.99
N ALA A 43 -0.34 -3.83 7.19
CA ALA A 43 0.00 -2.71 6.32
C ALA A 43 -0.81 -1.47 6.65
N LEU A 44 -0.17 -0.31 6.50
CA LEU A 44 -0.82 0.99 6.59
C LEU A 44 -0.65 1.67 5.25
N VAL A 45 -1.76 2.11 4.67
CA VAL A 45 -1.77 2.84 3.40
C VAL A 45 -2.05 4.31 3.69
N PHE A 46 -1.05 5.14 3.45
CA PHE A 46 -1.19 6.60 3.56
C PHE A 46 -1.35 7.15 2.16
N VAL A 47 -2.50 7.74 1.85
CA VAL A 47 -2.71 8.39 0.55
C VAL A 47 -2.13 9.80 0.62
N LEU A 48 -1.04 10.02 -0.09
CA LEU A 48 -0.35 11.31 -0.11
C LEU A 48 -1.03 12.29 -1.06
N GLU A 49 -1.49 11.78 -2.21
CA GLU A 49 -2.30 12.55 -3.15
C GLU A 49 -3.11 11.59 -4.00
N GLY A 50 -4.31 12.00 -4.38
CA GLY A 50 -5.17 11.21 -5.24
C GLY A 50 -6.32 10.54 -4.53
N ALA A 51 -6.82 9.45 -5.13
CA ALA A 51 -7.91 8.66 -4.58
C ALA A 51 -7.79 7.22 -5.01
N MET A 52 -8.04 6.31 -4.07
CA MET A 52 -7.98 4.87 -4.29
C MET A 52 -9.23 4.19 -3.78
N THR A 53 -9.49 3.02 -4.36
CA THR A 53 -10.42 2.05 -3.81
C THR A 53 -9.60 0.89 -3.25
N LEU A 54 -9.74 0.61 -1.97
CA LEU A 54 -9.11 -0.52 -1.31
C LEU A 54 -10.18 -1.57 -1.07
N THR A 55 -9.89 -2.81 -1.44
CA THR A 55 -10.78 -3.93 -1.13
C THR A 55 -10.08 -4.78 -0.07
N ILE A 56 -10.67 -4.87 1.09
CA ILE A 56 -10.09 -5.52 2.26
C ILE A 56 -11.08 -6.55 2.78
N GLY A 57 -10.72 -7.84 2.69
CA GLY A 57 -11.62 -8.91 3.09
C GLY A 57 -12.95 -8.87 2.33
N GLY A 58 -12.93 -8.47 1.07
CA GLY A 58 -14.11 -8.34 0.24
C GLY A 58 -14.86 -7.03 0.41
N LYS A 59 -14.47 -6.19 1.36
CA LYS A 59 -15.13 -4.91 1.63
C LYS A 59 -14.38 -3.77 0.94
N ARG A 60 -15.11 -2.96 0.18
CA ARG A 60 -14.54 -1.82 -0.54
C ARG A 60 -14.52 -0.57 0.33
N VAL A 61 -13.38 0.10 0.35
CA VAL A 61 -13.17 1.33 1.11
C VAL A 61 -12.58 2.39 0.17
N LYS A 62 -13.17 3.57 0.14
CA LYS A 62 -12.61 4.70 -0.59
C LYS A 62 -11.61 5.43 0.29
N ALA A 63 -10.45 5.74 -0.28
CA ALA A 63 -9.36 6.41 0.44
C ALA A 63 -8.87 7.61 -0.38
N GLY A 64 -9.00 8.79 0.17
CA GLY A 64 -8.55 10.03 -0.47
C GLY A 64 -7.31 10.60 0.17
N THR A 65 -6.83 11.72 -0.36
CA THR A 65 -5.65 12.43 0.14
C THR A 65 -5.74 12.66 1.65
N GLY A 66 -4.68 12.29 2.35
CA GLY A 66 -4.58 12.47 3.80
C GLY A 66 -5.17 11.32 4.61
N SER A 67 -5.76 10.32 3.97
CA SER A 67 -6.32 9.16 4.70
C SER A 67 -5.25 8.15 5.06
N VAL A 68 -5.53 7.38 6.10
CA VAL A 68 -4.72 6.23 6.53
C VAL A 68 -5.66 5.05 6.67
N THR A 69 -5.33 3.95 6.01
CA THR A 69 -6.13 2.73 6.09
C THR A 69 -5.25 1.55 6.49
N ARG A 70 -5.73 0.75 7.43
CA ARG A 70 -5.03 -0.46 7.84
C ARG A 70 -5.52 -1.65 7.03
N MET A 71 -4.58 -2.45 6.53
CA MET A 71 -4.84 -3.73 5.89
C MET A 71 -4.20 -4.82 6.75
N PRO A 72 -5.00 -5.55 7.55
CA PRO A 72 -4.45 -6.55 8.47
C PRO A 72 -3.76 -7.71 7.77
N ALA A 73 -2.73 -8.26 8.43
CA ALA A 73 -2.04 -9.45 7.94
C ALA A 73 -3.01 -10.61 7.71
N GLY A 74 -2.79 -11.38 6.65
CA GLY A 74 -3.58 -12.56 6.34
C GLY A 74 -4.95 -12.30 5.75
N ILE A 75 -5.39 -11.06 5.67
CA ILE A 75 -6.68 -10.71 5.06
C ILE A 75 -6.45 -10.33 3.60
N PRO A 76 -7.17 -10.95 2.65
CA PRO A 76 -7.03 -10.60 1.23
C PRO A 76 -7.32 -9.13 0.99
N HIS A 77 -6.49 -8.49 0.18
CA HIS A 77 -6.66 -7.07 -0.15
C HIS A 77 -6.23 -6.78 -1.59
N ALA A 78 -6.84 -5.74 -2.16
CA ALA A 78 -6.53 -5.24 -3.48
C ALA A 78 -6.59 -3.71 -3.45
N LEU A 79 -5.84 -3.07 -4.34
CA LEU A 79 -5.80 -1.62 -4.46
C LEU A 79 -6.05 -1.22 -5.90
N GLU A 80 -6.86 -0.18 -6.11
CA GLU A 80 -7.11 0.38 -7.44
C GLU A 80 -7.06 1.90 -7.37
N ALA A 81 -6.29 2.51 -8.26
CA ALA A 81 -6.19 3.97 -8.34
C ALA A 81 -7.36 4.53 -9.15
N ASP A 82 -8.25 5.27 -8.48
CA ASP A 82 -9.39 5.91 -9.14
C ASP A 82 -8.94 7.13 -9.95
N GLU A 83 -7.80 7.69 -9.59
CA GLU A 83 -7.10 8.75 -10.30
C GLU A 83 -5.60 8.59 -10.04
N ARG A 84 -4.75 9.45 -10.59
CA ARG A 84 -3.32 9.44 -10.26
C ARG A 84 -3.15 9.50 -8.74
N THR A 85 -2.42 8.56 -8.18
CA THR A 85 -2.33 8.43 -6.73
C THR A 85 -0.92 8.09 -6.30
N ARG A 86 -0.42 8.83 -5.31
CA ARG A 86 0.79 8.47 -4.59
C ARG A 86 0.42 8.02 -3.20
N ILE A 87 1.00 6.91 -2.80
CA ILE A 87 0.79 6.38 -1.46
C ILE A 87 2.12 6.07 -0.80
N LEU A 88 2.13 6.10 0.52
CA LEU A 88 3.18 5.50 1.34
C LEU A 88 2.60 4.23 1.92
N LEU A 89 3.18 3.10 1.59
CA LEU A 89 2.79 1.80 2.12
C LEU A 89 3.81 1.41 3.20
N VAL A 90 3.34 1.29 4.43
CA VAL A 90 4.17 0.85 5.55
C VAL A 90 3.74 -0.57 5.90
N MET A 91 4.65 -1.53 5.77
CA MET A 91 4.40 -2.92 6.11
C MET A 91 5.17 -3.27 7.36
N LEU A 92 4.45 -3.81 8.35
CA LEU A 92 4.98 -4.11 9.67
C LEU A 92 4.72 -5.56 10.03
N ARG A 93 5.69 -6.19 10.65
CA ARG A 93 5.50 -7.51 11.24
C ARG A 93 6.26 -7.58 12.55
N GLU A 94 5.74 -8.39 13.45
CA GLU A 94 6.43 -8.60 14.71
C GLU A 94 7.74 -9.33 14.49
N PRO A 95 8.82 -8.92 15.19
CA PRO A 95 10.06 -9.68 15.18
C PRO A 95 9.82 -11.08 15.74
N ARG A 96 10.46 -12.08 15.17
CA ARG A 96 10.40 -13.42 15.74
C ARG A 96 11.11 -13.42 17.08
N PRO A 97 10.48 -14.02 18.11
CA PRO A 97 11.18 -14.21 19.37
C PRO A 97 12.44 -15.06 19.16
N ALA A 98 13.49 -14.79 19.96
CA ALA A 98 14.69 -15.56 19.91
C ALA A 98 14.38 -17.05 20.22
N GLY A 99 14.86 -17.96 19.39
CA GLY A 99 14.63 -19.39 19.55
C GLY A 99 13.28 -19.88 19.03
N ALA A 100 12.51 -19.04 18.37
CA ALA A 100 11.20 -19.43 17.81
C ALA A 100 11.37 -19.98 16.38
#